data_99269d55c65bb971632458b6d74c075d
#
_entry.id   99269d55c65bb971632458b6d74c075d
#
_cell.length_a   1.000
_cell.length_b   1.000
_cell.length_c   1.000
_cell.angle_alpha   90.00
_cell.angle_beta   90.00
_cell.angle_gamma   90.00
#
_symmetry.space_group_name_H-M   'P 1'
#
loop_
_entity.id
_entity.type
_entity.pdbx_description
1 polymer ?
#
loop_
_entity_poly.entity_id
_entity_poly.type
_entity_poly.pdbx_seq_one_letter_code
_entity_poly.pdbx_strand_id
1 'polypeptide(L)'
;MRLLDAVALLLIAAPAFGQEKITLDEAVRRATARNPTALIAEQEIRRAEGILKEVRAPALPILSANAIATRNDAERDLAGRPIAPLSSRSANVNLTVPLFVPQRWLAWSHAGDQVDIARTSLEDARRFVAVATARTYITVMAQHRLVQVTTQARDSARAHLEDAHARFEVGSGNRLDEVRAGQELASDEAQLAQAEANLVRAREALGVLVAAEGPIEVEEQLVLAPPPAPDDALREAEENRPDVQVSRQRAEASRRVSRDSWADYMPLLTAVVQPFYNSNTPTISTVPETGWQAQLVLTLPLFDGGFRYGLRRERSAFYEESKAQLDGLLREARSEVRAAFEAVRRGDESVQSARRAAGLAHEALDMTMLAYREGATNDLEVVDAERRARDADVAALSAEDTARQARIDLLSASGRFP
;
A
#
# COMPACT_ATOMS: atom_id res chain seq x y z
N MET A 1 50.25 -33.96 -33.02
CA MET A 1 50.58 -32.63 -33.59
C MET A 1 49.50 -31.66 -33.14
N ARG A 2 49.79 -31.01 -32.17
CA ARG A 2 49.40 -29.74 -31.46
C ARG A 2 48.17 -29.00 -32.07
N LEU A 3 47.07 -28.97 -31.36
CA LEU A 3 46.06 -27.96 -31.43
C LEU A 3 46.08 -27.23 -30.08
N LEU A 4 46.41 -25.97 -30.11
CA LEU A 4 46.53 -25.06 -29.00
C LEU A 4 45.13 -24.58 -28.58
N ASP A 5 44.84 -24.75 -27.29
CA ASP A 5 43.72 -24.20 -26.57
C ASP A 5 43.83 -22.65 -26.50
N ALA A 6 42.86 -21.97 -27.09
CA ALA A 6 42.59 -20.57 -26.85
C ALA A 6 41.42 -20.45 -25.90
N VAL A 7 41.68 -20.42 -24.58
CA VAL A 7 40.70 -20.02 -23.57
C VAL A 7 40.57 -18.51 -23.61
N ALA A 8 39.51 -18.02 -24.28
CA ALA A 8 39.11 -16.63 -24.21
C ALA A 8 38.46 -16.38 -22.82
N LEU A 9 39.21 -15.73 -21.95
CA LEU A 9 38.71 -15.16 -20.70
C LEU A 9 37.74 -14.02 -21.05
N LEU A 10 36.44 -14.31 -21.06
CA LEU A 10 35.41 -13.28 -21.07
C LEU A 10 35.44 -12.57 -19.70
N LEU A 11 36.14 -11.44 -19.63
CA LEU A 11 35.99 -10.47 -18.58
C LEU A 11 34.56 -9.91 -18.68
N ILE A 12 33.65 -10.46 -17.88
CA ILE A 12 32.37 -9.85 -17.59
C ILE A 12 32.69 -8.59 -16.80
N ALA A 13 32.78 -7.46 -17.51
CA ALA A 13 32.74 -6.15 -16.88
C ALA A 13 31.38 -6.06 -16.17
N ALA A 14 31.38 -6.26 -14.85
CA ALA A 14 30.24 -5.90 -14.02
C ALA A 14 29.98 -4.40 -14.28
N PRO A 15 28.78 -4.00 -14.67
CA PRO A 15 28.47 -2.58 -14.78
C PRO A 15 28.72 -1.99 -13.39
N ALA A 16 29.63 -1.03 -13.29
CA ALA A 16 29.71 -0.16 -12.13
C ALA A 16 28.36 0.58 -12.10
N PHE A 17 27.42 0.08 -11.32
CA PHE A 17 26.20 0.80 -10.99
C PHE A 17 26.64 2.05 -10.23
N GLY A 18 26.85 3.15 -10.93
CA GLY A 18 26.89 4.45 -10.31
C GLY A 18 25.60 4.59 -9.52
N GLN A 19 25.69 4.76 -8.21
CA GLN A 19 24.51 4.92 -7.36
C GLN A 19 23.72 6.11 -7.90
N GLU A 20 22.55 5.81 -8.46
CA GLU A 20 21.65 6.83 -9.03
C GLU A 20 21.11 7.68 -7.88
N LYS A 21 21.43 8.99 -7.89
CA LYS A 21 20.86 9.93 -6.93
C LYS A 21 19.50 10.39 -7.44
N ILE A 22 18.48 10.24 -6.62
CA ILE A 22 17.11 10.64 -6.96
C ILE A 22 16.59 11.71 -6.01
N THR A 23 15.71 12.59 -6.53
CA THR A 23 14.96 13.56 -5.73
C THR A 23 13.76 12.88 -5.05
N LEU A 24 13.15 13.57 -4.06
CA LEU A 24 11.93 13.06 -3.40
C LEU A 24 10.80 12.86 -4.42
N ASP A 25 10.58 13.85 -5.30
CA ASP A 25 9.49 13.77 -6.29
C ASP A 25 9.69 12.61 -7.28
N GLU A 26 10.93 12.35 -7.68
CA GLU A 26 11.25 11.21 -8.53
C GLU A 26 11.04 9.89 -7.78
N ALA A 27 11.45 9.80 -6.51
CA ALA A 27 11.23 8.61 -5.70
C ALA A 27 9.74 8.30 -5.55
N VAL A 28 8.93 9.30 -5.21
CA VAL A 28 7.47 9.16 -5.08
C VAL A 28 6.84 8.78 -6.41
N ARG A 29 7.21 9.43 -7.52
CA ARG A 29 6.70 9.11 -8.85
C ARG A 29 7.01 7.66 -9.26
N ARG A 30 8.25 7.20 -9.06
CA ARG A 30 8.65 5.82 -9.36
C ARG A 30 7.91 4.81 -8.49
N ALA A 31 7.81 5.08 -7.19
CA ALA A 31 7.12 4.22 -6.24
C ALA A 31 5.63 4.08 -6.59
N THR A 32 4.91 5.18 -6.80
CA THR A 32 3.48 5.16 -7.15
C THR A 32 3.19 4.48 -8.49
N ALA A 33 4.16 4.48 -9.43
CA ALA A 33 4.02 3.83 -10.73
C ALA A 33 4.39 2.33 -10.74
N ARG A 34 5.31 1.89 -9.88
CA ARG A 34 5.93 0.54 -9.98
C ARG A 34 5.76 -0.31 -8.73
N ASN A 35 5.37 0.26 -7.60
CA ASN A 35 5.23 -0.48 -6.36
C ASN A 35 4.11 -1.54 -6.48
N PRO A 36 4.35 -2.78 -6.03
CA PRO A 36 3.36 -3.86 -6.09
C PRO A 36 2.00 -3.50 -5.50
N THR A 37 1.95 -2.71 -4.41
CA THR A 37 0.69 -2.28 -3.78
C THR A 37 -0.19 -1.45 -4.73
N ALA A 38 0.40 -0.51 -5.47
CA ALA A 38 -0.30 0.30 -6.46
C ALA A 38 -0.74 -0.56 -7.67
N LEU A 39 0.13 -1.47 -8.14
CA LEU A 39 -0.20 -2.40 -9.22
C LEU A 39 -1.33 -3.38 -8.85
N ILE A 40 -1.36 -3.88 -7.61
CA ILE A 40 -2.44 -4.74 -7.09
C ILE A 40 -3.75 -3.95 -7.11
N ALA A 41 -3.77 -2.72 -6.59
CA ALA A 41 -4.97 -1.88 -6.59
C ALA A 41 -5.48 -1.57 -8.02
N GLU A 42 -4.59 -1.43 -9.00
CA GLU A 42 -4.98 -1.31 -10.41
C GLU A 42 -5.64 -2.59 -10.95
N GLN A 43 -5.14 -3.78 -10.58
CA GLN A 43 -5.79 -5.05 -10.96
C GLN A 43 -7.14 -5.25 -10.26
N GLU A 44 -7.34 -4.68 -9.08
CA GLU A 44 -8.64 -4.71 -8.40
C GLU A 44 -9.73 -3.94 -9.16
N ILE A 45 -9.39 -2.86 -9.86
CA ILE A 45 -10.32 -2.18 -10.78
C ILE A 45 -10.75 -3.14 -11.89
N ARG A 46 -9.80 -3.83 -12.53
CA ARG A 46 -10.11 -4.81 -13.60
C ARG A 46 -10.97 -5.97 -13.08
N ARG A 47 -10.71 -6.41 -11.85
CA ARG A 47 -11.54 -7.42 -11.18
C ARG A 47 -12.97 -6.91 -10.95
N ALA A 48 -13.13 -5.68 -10.44
CA ALA A 48 -14.44 -5.07 -10.25
C ALA A 48 -15.20 -4.90 -11.57
N GLU A 49 -14.52 -4.50 -12.65
CA GLU A 49 -15.10 -4.43 -14.00
C GLU A 49 -15.51 -5.82 -14.54
N GLY A 50 -14.74 -6.87 -14.20
CA GLY A 50 -15.12 -8.26 -14.49
C GLY A 50 -16.40 -8.66 -13.77
N ILE A 51 -16.48 -8.41 -12.45
CA ILE A 51 -17.67 -8.67 -11.63
C ILE A 51 -18.89 -7.88 -12.13
N LEU A 52 -18.69 -6.62 -12.55
CA LEU A 52 -19.76 -5.82 -13.16
C LEU A 52 -20.35 -6.52 -14.40
N LYS A 53 -19.50 -7.10 -15.27
CA LYS A 53 -19.97 -7.86 -16.45
C LYS A 53 -20.69 -9.14 -16.05
N GLU A 54 -20.19 -9.86 -15.04
CA GLU A 54 -20.84 -11.07 -14.51
C GLU A 54 -22.22 -10.75 -13.94
N VAL A 55 -22.36 -9.71 -13.12
CA VAL A 55 -23.63 -9.28 -12.50
C VAL A 55 -24.60 -8.74 -13.55
N ARG A 56 -24.11 -8.12 -14.62
CA ARG A 56 -24.92 -7.63 -15.74
C ARG A 56 -25.50 -8.78 -16.55
N ALA A 57 -24.77 -9.89 -16.74
CA ALA A 57 -25.14 -10.95 -17.65
C ALA A 57 -26.56 -11.53 -17.42
N PRO A 58 -27.03 -11.78 -16.17
CA PRO A 58 -28.39 -12.27 -15.93
C PRO A 58 -29.51 -11.27 -16.28
N ALA A 59 -29.16 -9.97 -16.45
CA ALA A 59 -30.11 -8.93 -16.87
C ALA A 59 -30.25 -8.81 -18.40
N LEU A 60 -29.43 -9.54 -19.15
CA LEU A 60 -29.41 -9.58 -20.64
C LEU A 60 -29.97 -10.89 -21.17
N PRO A 61 -30.35 -10.95 -22.48
CA PRO A 61 -30.74 -12.21 -23.12
C PRO A 61 -29.63 -13.25 -23.05
N ILE A 62 -29.99 -14.50 -22.71
CA ILE A 62 -29.11 -15.65 -22.61
C ILE A 62 -29.51 -16.67 -23.65
N LEU A 63 -28.55 -17.11 -24.47
CA LEU A 63 -28.70 -18.16 -25.43
C LEU A 63 -27.88 -19.38 -24.99
N SER A 64 -28.54 -20.53 -24.88
CA SER A 64 -27.88 -21.80 -24.55
C SER A 64 -28.36 -22.90 -25.49
N ALA A 65 -27.51 -23.88 -25.79
CA ALA A 65 -27.85 -25.06 -26.54
C ALA A 65 -27.53 -26.31 -25.72
N ASN A 66 -28.44 -27.29 -25.73
CA ASN A 66 -28.27 -28.57 -25.08
C ASN A 66 -28.49 -29.69 -26.12
N ALA A 67 -27.66 -30.70 -26.05
CA ALA A 67 -27.84 -31.96 -26.83
C ALA A 67 -27.64 -33.13 -25.89
N ILE A 68 -28.60 -34.06 -25.92
CA ILE A 68 -28.64 -35.24 -25.06
C ILE A 68 -28.78 -36.49 -25.94
N ALA A 69 -27.91 -37.45 -25.76
CA ALA A 69 -28.03 -38.78 -26.31
C ALA A 69 -28.17 -39.77 -25.17
N THR A 70 -29.30 -40.52 -25.17
CA THR A 70 -29.61 -41.50 -24.14
C THR A 70 -29.60 -42.87 -24.73
N ARG A 71 -28.98 -43.85 -24.06
CA ARG A 71 -29.09 -45.29 -24.37
C ARG A 71 -29.58 -46.03 -23.16
N ASN A 72 -30.71 -46.72 -23.34
CA ASN A 72 -31.32 -47.57 -22.33
C ASN A 72 -30.76 -48.99 -22.37
N ASP A 73 -30.89 -49.73 -21.29
CA ASP A 73 -30.52 -51.13 -21.18
C ASP A 73 -31.40 -52.05 -22.02
N ALA A 74 -32.70 -51.69 -22.15
CA ALA A 74 -33.70 -52.38 -22.92
C ALA A 74 -34.73 -51.40 -23.51
N GLU A 75 -35.35 -51.81 -24.60
CA GLU A 75 -36.55 -51.15 -25.14
C GLU A 75 -37.73 -51.49 -24.21
N ARG A 76 -38.57 -50.50 -23.91
CA ARG A 76 -39.77 -50.66 -23.06
C ARG A 76 -40.97 -50.29 -23.85
N ASP A 77 -41.90 -51.31 -23.97
CA ASP A 77 -43.14 -51.20 -24.70
C ASP A 77 -44.34 -51.20 -23.80
N LEU A 78 -45.38 -50.47 -24.14
CA LEU A 78 -46.68 -50.51 -23.53
C LEU A 78 -47.73 -50.86 -24.61
N ALA A 79 -48.41 -51.99 -24.48
CA ALA A 79 -49.40 -52.48 -25.44
C ALA A 79 -48.86 -52.58 -26.90
N GLY A 80 -47.59 -53.04 -27.08
CA GLY A 80 -46.95 -53.17 -28.40
C GLY A 80 -46.44 -51.85 -29.01
N ARG A 81 -46.29 -50.81 -28.18
CA ARG A 81 -45.81 -49.49 -28.60
C ARG A 81 -44.57 -49.07 -27.81
N PRO A 82 -43.45 -48.67 -28.44
CA PRO A 82 -42.27 -48.25 -27.72
C PRO A 82 -42.53 -46.95 -26.99
N ILE A 83 -42.41 -46.97 -25.66
CA ILE A 83 -42.48 -45.80 -24.77
C ILE A 83 -41.10 -45.31 -24.36
N ALA A 84 -40.12 -46.22 -24.39
CA ALA A 84 -38.72 -45.85 -24.17
C ALA A 84 -37.82 -46.64 -25.19
N PRO A 85 -37.37 -46.03 -26.26
CA PRO A 85 -36.53 -46.70 -27.24
C PRO A 85 -35.15 -47.02 -26.67
N LEU A 86 -34.45 -48.00 -27.27
CA LEU A 86 -33.08 -48.36 -26.90
C LEU A 86 -32.13 -47.18 -26.97
N SER A 87 -32.33 -46.26 -27.93
CA SER A 87 -31.56 -45.04 -28.06
C SER A 87 -32.46 -43.87 -28.44
N SER A 88 -32.24 -42.72 -27.77
CA SER A 88 -32.91 -41.47 -28.10
C SER A 88 -31.93 -40.32 -28.19
N ARG A 89 -32.25 -39.34 -29.00
CA ARG A 89 -31.48 -38.10 -29.14
C ARG A 89 -32.41 -36.93 -29.06
N SER A 90 -32.00 -35.92 -28.27
CA SER A 90 -32.72 -34.66 -28.22
C SER A 90 -31.73 -33.50 -28.27
N ALA A 91 -32.13 -32.42 -28.89
CA ALA A 91 -31.38 -31.16 -28.91
C ALA A 91 -32.35 -30.00 -28.77
N ASN A 92 -31.95 -28.99 -28.03
CA ASN A 92 -32.70 -27.74 -27.93
C ASN A 92 -31.79 -26.52 -27.85
N VAL A 93 -32.31 -25.41 -28.32
CA VAL A 93 -31.69 -24.10 -28.15
C VAL A 93 -32.65 -23.27 -27.30
N ASN A 94 -32.17 -22.71 -26.19
CA ASN A 94 -32.97 -21.89 -25.27
C ASN A 94 -32.52 -20.42 -25.38
N LEU A 95 -33.39 -19.56 -25.85
CA LEU A 95 -33.25 -18.12 -25.75
C LEU A 95 -34.11 -17.64 -24.57
N THR A 96 -33.49 -17.18 -23.50
CA THR A 96 -34.16 -16.59 -22.34
C THR A 96 -33.95 -15.08 -22.35
N VAL A 97 -35.04 -14.31 -22.43
CA VAL A 97 -35.03 -12.84 -22.47
C VAL A 97 -35.68 -12.32 -21.15
N PRO A 98 -34.93 -11.71 -20.24
CA PRO A 98 -35.49 -11.06 -19.07
C PRO A 98 -36.20 -9.76 -19.48
N LEU A 99 -37.54 -9.73 -19.33
CA LEU A 99 -38.36 -8.57 -19.73
C LEU A 99 -38.60 -7.60 -18.58
N PHE A 100 -38.80 -8.11 -17.36
CA PHE A 100 -38.94 -7.31 -16.15
C PHE A 100 -38.27 -8.04 -14.99
N VAL A 101 -37.07 -7.54 -14.60
CA VAL A 101 -36.20 -8.17 -13.60
C VAL A 101 -35.54 -7.12 -12.69
N PRO A 102 -36.32 -6.37 -11.89
CA PRO A 102 -35.82 -5.23 -11.11
C PRO A 102 -34.63 -5.57 -10.21
N GLN A 103 -34.64 -6.74 -9.56
CA GLN A 103 -33.52 -7.22 -8.74
C GLN A 103 -32.20 -7.26 -9.51
N ARG A 104 -32.24 -7.77 -10.76
CA ARG A 104 -31.02 -7.91 -11.59
C ARG A 104 -30.54 -6.56 -12.10
N TRP A 105 -31.45 -5.64 -12.45
CA TRP A 105 -31.09 -4.30 -12.88
C TRP A 105 -30.46 -3.48 -11.74
N LEU A 106 -31.00 -3.59 -10.53
CA LEU A 106 -30.42 -2.92 -9.36
C LEU A 106 -29.11 -3.55 -8.95
N ALA A 107 -28.98 -4.88 -8.99
CA ALA A 107 -27.70 -5.55 -8.75
C ALA A 107 -26.62 -5.08 -9.73
N TRP A 108 -26.98 -4.91 -11.02
CA TRP A 108 -26.08 -4.35 -12.00
C TRP A 108 -25.68 -2.90 -11.67
N SER A 109 -26.62 -2.06 -11.27
CA SER A 109 -26.32 -0.69 -10.83
C SER A 109 -25.38 -0.68 -9.61
N HIS A 110 -25.64 -1.51 -8.60
CA HIS A 110 -24.81 -1.60 -7.40
C HIS A 110 -23.41 -2.15 -7.68
N ALA A 111 -23.27 -3.03 -8.70
CA ALA A 111 -21.93 -3.48 -9.13
C ALA A 111 -21.11 -2.36 -9.77
N GLY A 112 -21.77 -1.36 -10.38
CA GLY A 112 -21.11 -0.14 -10.85
C GLY A 112 -20.46 0.64 -9.72
N ASP A 113 -21.14 0.76 -8.57
CA ASP A 113 -20.59 1.44 -7.38
C ASP A 113 -19.26 0.81 -6.89
N GLN A 114 -19.13 -0.52 -7.02
CA GLN A 114 -17.90 -1.22 -6.63
C GLN A 114 -16.71 -0.87 -7.55
N VAL A 115 -16.96 -0.58 -8.82
CA VAL A 115 -15.92 -0.10 -9.74
C VAL A 115 -15.43 1.30 -9.34
N ASP A 116 -16.35 2.20 -8.98
CA ASP A 116 -15.99 3.54 -8.55
C ASP A 116 -15.24 3.54 -7.20
N ILE A 117 -15.66 2.69 -6.26
CA ILE A 117 -14.94 2.45 -5.00
C ILE A 117 -13.53 1.91 -5.27
N ALA A 118 -13.36 0.97 -6.19
CA ALA A 118 -12.05 0.43 -6.55
C ALA A 118 -11.12 1.49 -7.14
N ARG A 119 -11.65 2.42 -7.96
CA ARG A 119 -10.86 3.54 -8.51
C ARG A 119 -10.37 4.49 -7.42
N THR A 120 -11.23 4.88 -6.49
CA THR A 120 -10.82 5.73 -5.36
C THR A 120 -9.87 4.99 -4.41
N SER A 121 -10.03 3.66 -4.24
CA SER A 121 -9.10 2.84 -3.47
C SER A 121 -7.69 2.77 -4.10
N LEU A 122 -7.57 2.86 -5.43
CA LEU A 122 -6.27 2.99 -6.09
C LEU A 122 -5.57 4.30 -5.71
N GLU A 123 -6.31 5.41 -5.63
CA GLU A 123 -5.76 6.69 -5.21
C GLU A 123 -5.27 6.63 -3.75
N ASP A 124 -6.02 5.97 -2.87
CA ASP A 124 -5.59 5.74 -1.49
C ASP A 124 -4.33 4.87 -1.39
N ALA A 125 -4.26 3.78 -2.18
CA ALA A 125 -3.07 2.94 -2.25
C ALA A 125 -1.84 3.71 -2.76
N ARG A 126 -2.00 4.57 -3.76
CA ARG A 126 -0.91 5.44 -4.25
C ARG A 126 -0.47 6.43 -3.20
N ARG A 127 -1.40 7.08 -2.50
CA ARG A 127 -1.09 7.97 -1.37
C ARG A 127 -0.31 7.24 -0.28
N PHE A 128 -0.74 6.05 0.10
CA PHE A 128 -0.04 5.24 1.10
C PHE A 128 1.41 4.95 0.68
N VAL A 129 1.63 4.54 -0.57
CA VAL A 129 2.97 4.29 -1.12
C VAL A 129 3.80 5.57 -1.17
N ALA A 130 3.21 6.69 -1.57
CA ALA A 130 3.88 7.99 -1.63
C ALA A 130 4.38 8.43 -0.24
N VAL A 131 3.53 8.34 0.79
CA VAL A 131 3.88 8.70 2.18
C VAL A 131 4.97 7.77 2.73
N ALA A 132 4.85 6.45 2.51
CA ALA A 132 5.86 5.49 2.92
C ALA A 132 7.22 5.77 2.26
N THR A 133 7.21 6.10 0.97
CA THR A 133 8.42 6.45 0.21
C THR A 133 9.05 7.74 0.75
N ALA A 134 8.26 8.77 1.02
CA ALA A 134 8.76 10.04 1.54
C ALA A 134 9.37 9.88 2.95
N ARG A 135 8.75 9.11 3.83
CA ARG A 135 9.30 8.80 5.16
C ARG A 135 10.63 8.05 5.05
N THR A 136 10.70 7.03 4.18
CA THR A 136 11.92 6.26 3.97
C THR A 136 13.02 7.12 3.33
N TYR A 137 12.67 8.01 2.40
CA TYR A 137 13.60 8.97 1.82
C TYR A 137 14.26 9.87 2.89
N ILE A 138 13.45 10.43 3.80
CA ILE A 138 13.95 11.22 4.94
C ILE A 138 14.86 10.37 5.84
N THR A 139 14.48 9.12 6.09
CA THR A 139 15.31 8.19 6.88
C THR A 139 16.69 7.98 6.23
N VAL A 140 16.75 7.78 4.90
CA VAL A 140 18.04 7.66 4.18
C VAL A 140 18.89 8.93 4.35
N MET A 141 18.28 10.12 4.21
CA MET A 141 18.96 11.39 4.45
C MET A 141 19.51 11.51 5.87
N ALA A 142 18.72 11.13 6.87
CA ALA A 142 19.12 11.17 8.27
C ALA A 142 20.29 10.20 8.55
N GLN A 143 20.22 8.96 8.04
CA GLN A 143 21.30 7.99 8.19
C GLN A 143 22.57 8.41 7.46
N HIS A 144 22.47 9.05 6.30
CA HIS A 144 23.64 9.60 5.60
C HIS A 144 24.36 10.68 6.44
N ARG A 145 23.60 11.60 7.03
CA ARG A 145 24.16 12.62 7.94
C ARG A 145 24.73 12.04 9.23
N LEU A 146 24.09 10.98 9.77
CA LEU A 146 24.60 10.29 10.94
C LEU A 146 25.97 9.66 10.67
N VAL A 147 26.17 9.04 9.49
CA VAL A 147 27.49 8.54 9.06
C VAL A 147 28.51 9.66 9.00
N GLN A 148 28.14 10.85 8.52
CA GLN A 148 29.07 11.99 8.49
C GLN A 148 29.49 12.42 9.90
N VAL A 149 28.53 12.55 10.84
CA VAL A 149 28.82 12.94 12.24
C VAL A 149 29.69 11.89 12.94
N THR A 150 29.34 10.60 12.81
CA THR A 150 30.12 9.51 13.42
C THR A 150 31.52 9.35 12.79
N THR A 151 31.66 9.64 11.49
CA THR A 151 32.97 9.68 10.82
C THR A 151 33.84 10.80 11.41
N GLN A 152 33.28 12.00 11.58
CA GLN A 152 34.00 13.13 12.16
C GLN A 152 34.37 12.85 13.62
N ALA A 153 33.49 12.24 14.41
CA ALA A 153 33.79 11.86 15.81
C ALA A 153 34.94 10.85 15.86
N ARG A 154 34.91 9.80 15.03
CA ARG A 154 35.99 8.81 14.91
C ARG A 154 37.31 9.45 14.53
N ASP A 155 37.32 10.41 13.60
CA ASP A 155 38.54 11.10 13.15
C ASP A 155 39.11 11.99 14.25
N SER A 156 38.24 12.68 15.03
CA SER A 156 38.64 13.46 16.21
C SER A 156 39.23 12.56 17.30
N ALA A 157 38.57 11.45 17.64
CA ALA A 157 39.10 10.52 18.65
C ALA A 157 40.43 9.88 18.22
N ARG A 158 40.62 9.64 16.91
CA ARG A 158 41.91 9.15 16.39
C ARG A 158 43.01 10.16 16.56
N ALA A 159 42.77 11.42 16.23
CA ALA A 159 43.75 12.49 16.39
C ALA A 159 44.08 12.69 17.89
N HIS A 160 43.09 12.58 18.76
CA HIS A 160 43.29 12.65 20.20
C HIS A 160 44.17 11.49 20.74
N LEU A 161 43.91 10.25 20.29
CA LEU A 161 44.75 9.10 20.64
C LEU A 161 46.23 9.29 20.18
N GLU A 162 46.45 9.81 18.97
CA GLU A 162 47.78 10.09 18.45
C GLU A 162 48.52 11.13 19.31
N ASP A 163 47.83 12.20 19.77
CA ASP A 163 48.40 13.19 20.68
C ASP A 163 48.72 12.60 22.06
N ALA A 164 47.78 11.81 22.64
CA ALA A 164 48.01 11.13 23.92
C ALA A 164 49.17 10.14 23.89
N HIS A 165 49.31 9.39 22.78
CA HIS A 165 50.42 8.46 22.56
C HIS A 165 51.76 9.23 22.45
N ALA A 166 51.81 10.29 21.64
CA ALA A 166 53.05 11.10 21.50
C ALA A 166 53.49 11.72 22.84
N ARG A 167 52.55 12.22 23.66
CA ARG A 167 52.84 12.74 25.02
C ARG A 167 53.35 11.67 25.95
N PHE A 168 52.81 10.47 25.88
CA PHE A 168 53.30 9.32 26.70
C PHE A 168 54.71 8.93 26.29
N GLU A 169 55.06 8.87 25.00
CA GLU A 169 56.40 8.50 24.51
C GLU A 169 57.48 9.49 24.96
N VAL A 170 57.17 10.80 25.02
CA VAL A 170 58.12 11.82 25.48
C VAL A 170 58.11 11.99 27.01
N GLY A 171 57.33 11.18 27.73
CA GLY A 171 57.24 11.20 29.19
C GLY A 171 56.46 12.36 29.80
N SER A 172 55.72 13.13 28.99
CA SER A 172 54.87 14.22 29.44
C SER A 172 53.39 13.84 29.63
N GLY A 173 53.01 12.60 29.25
CA GLY A 173 51.68 12.05 29.35
C GLY A 173 51.62 10.80 30.24
N ASN A 174 50.39 10.40 30.60
CA ASN A 174 50.11 9.21 31.41
C ASN A 174 49.62 8.05 30.52
N ARG A 175 50.05 6.81 30.80
CA ARG A 175 49.55 5.62 30.13
C ARG A 175 48.03 5.47 30.21
N LEU A 176 47.39 5.93 31.28
CA LEU A 176 45.97 5.89 31.47
C LEU A 176 45.22 6.75 30.44
N ASP A 177 45.78 7.90 30.06
CA ASP A 177 45.20 8.82 29.08
C ASP A 177 45.21 8.19 27.67
N GLU A 178 46.33 7.55 27.28
CA GLU A 178 46.41 6.78 26.03
C GLU A 178 45.38 5.63 25.97
N VAL A 179 45.18 4.91 27.09
CA VAL A 179 44.22 3.80 27.16
C VAL A 179 42.76 4.34 27.06
N ARG A 180 42.48 5.49 27.66
CA ARG A 180 41.14 6.15 27.58
C ARG A 180 40.86 6.66 26.17
N ALA A 181 41.81 7.34 25.53
CA ALA A 181 41.69 7.79 24.16
C ALA A 181 41.50 6.58 23.20
N GLY A 182 42.24 5.49 23.42
CA GLY A 182 42.05 4.24 22.66
C GLY A 182 40.69 3.61 22.84
N GLN A 183 40.12 3.64 24.07
CA GLN A 183 38.76 3.17 24.33
C GLN A 183 37.71 4.02 23.59
N GLU A 184 37.88 5.34 23.60
CA GLU A 184 36.96 6.24 22.89
C GLU A 184 37.00 6.01 21.37
N LEU A 185 38.19 5.91 20.77
CA LEU A 185 38.31 5.58 19.35
C LEU A 185 37.61 4.26 19.00
N ALA A 186 37.82 3.21 19.81
CA ALA A 186 37.15 1.92 19.57
C ALA A 186 35.61 2.02 19.70
N SER A 187 35.13 2.86 20.61
CA SER A 187 33.67 3.15 20.75
C SER A 187 33.13 3.85 19.51
N ASP A 188 33.82 4.86 19.00
CA ASP A 188 33.41 5.64 17.84
C ASP A 188 33.50 4.84 16.54
N GLU A 189 34.50 3.94 16.40
CA GLU A 189 34.58 3.00 15.29
C GLU A 189 33.39 2.02 15.29
N ALA A 190 32.96 1.55 16.45
CA ALA A 190 31.77 0.71 16.56
C ALA A 190 30.47 1.45 16.20
N GLN A 191 30.35 2.72 16.62
CA GLN A 191 29.19 3.57 16.27
C GLN A 191 29.15 3.88 14.78
N LEU A 192 30.29 4.18 14.15
CA LEU A 192 30.39 4.40 12.71
C LEU A 192 29.96 3.14 11.93
N ALA A 193 30.48 1.96 12.29
CA ALA A 193 30.10 0.72 11.63
C ALA A 193 28.58 0.44 11.74
N GLN A 194 27.99 0.76 12.89
CA GLN A 194 26.53 0.65 13.09
C GLN A 194 25.75 1.66 12.23
N ALA A 195 26.22 2.92 12.12
CA ALA A 195 25.60 3.95 11.30
C ALA A 195 25.66 3.57 9.79
N GLU A 196 26.81 3.07 9.33
CA GLU A 196 26.97 2.57 7.95
C GLU A 196 26.02 1.40 7.65
N ALA A 197 25.91 0.44 8.57
CA ALA A 197 24.97 -0.68 8.42
C ALA A 197 23.49 -0.20 8.38
N ASN A 198 23.14 0.83 9.15
CA ASN A 198 21.82 1.43 9.14
C ASN A 198 21.55 2.16 7.81
N LEU A 199 22.53 2.87 7.27
CA LEU A 199 22.42 3.56 5.99
C LEU A 199 22.17 2.55 4.85
N VAL A 200 22.92 1.45 4.81
CA VAL A 200 22.70 0.37 3.83
C VAL A 200 21.27 -0.15 3.92
N ARG A 201 20.78 -0.45 5.13
CA ARG A 201 19.39 -0.92 5.32
C ARG A 201 18.34 0.10 4.86
N ALA A 202 18.56 1.37 5.13
CA ALA A 202 17.64 2.42 4.71
C ALA A 202 17.60 2.58 3.18
N ARG A 203 18.74 2.51 2.51
CA ARG A 203 18.86 2.55 1.04
C ARG A 203 18.18 1.36 0.37
N GLU A 204 18.36 0.16 0.91
CA GLU A 204 17.66 -1.04 0.44
C GLU A 204 16.15 -0.93 0.62
N ALA A 205 15.68 -0.44 1.77
CA ALA A 205 14.25 -0.22 2.03
C ALA A 205 13.64 0.78 1.02
N LEU A 206 14.37 1.84 0.67
CA LEU A 206 13.94 2.77 -0.37
C LEU A 206 13.92 2.10 -1.75
N GLY A 207 14.95 1.31 -2.07
CA GLY A 207 15.02 0.52 -3.30
C GLY A 207 13.80 -0.37 -3.51
N VAL A 208 13.37 -1.07 -2.46
CA VAL A 208 12.14 -1.91 -2.49
C VAL A 208 10.89 -1.07 -2.78
N LEU A 209 10.76 0.11 -2.17
CA LEU A 209 9.58 0.96 -2.38
C LEU A 209 9.50 1.52 -3.81
N VAL A 210 10.64 1.91 -4.38
CA VAL A 210 10.71 2.45 -5.76
C VAL A 210 10.82 1.36 -6.83
N ALA A 211 10.80 0.08 -6.43
CA ALA A 211 10.98 -1.10 -7.28
C ALA A 211 12.29 -1.03 -8.10
N ALA A 212 13.39 -0.66 -7.45
CA ALA A 212 14.73 -0.70 -8.02
C ALA A 212 15.42 -2.04 -7.77
N GLU A 213 16.39 -2.40 -8.60
CA GLU A 213 17.17 -3.65 -8.47
C GLU A 213 18.28 -3.57 -7.40
N GLY A 214 18.48 -2.41 -6.77
CA GLY A 214 19.55 -2.20 -5.78
C GLY A 214 19.35 -0.95 -4.94
N PRO A 215 20.32 -0.64 -4.05
CA PRO A 215 20.25 0.48 -3.13
C PRO A 215 20.22 1.82 -3.88
N ILE A 216 19.37 2.72 -3.40
CA ILE A 216 19.17 4.06 -3.99
C ILE A 216 19.83 5.11 -3.12
N GLU A 217 20.57 6.02 -3.76
CA GLU A 217 21.08 7.24 -3.14
C GLU A 217 20.04 8.35 -3.24
N VAL A 218 20.04 9.28 -2.26
CA VAL A 218 19.10 10.39 -2.22
C VAL A 218 19.83 11.73 -2.33
N GLU A 219 19.16 12.73 -2.90
CA GLU A 219 19.64 14.11 -2.84
C GLU A 219 19.35 14.72 -1.47
N GLU A 220 20.27 15.52 -0.93
CA GLU A 220 20.10 16.14 0.38
C GLU A 220 19.16 17.35 0.38
N GLN A 221 18.79 17.87 -0.79
CA GLN A 221 17.85 18.98 -0.90
C GLN A 221 16.42 18.48 -0.82
N LEU A 222 15.74 18.83 0.27
CA LEU A 222 14.34 18.52 0.49
C LEU A 222 13.54 19.82 0.56
N VAL A 223 12.69 20.04 -0.44
CA VAL A 223 11.72 21.15 -0.43
C VAL A 223 10.34 20.56 -0.16
N LEU A 224 9.83 20.78 1.04
CA LEU A 224 8.46 20.41 1.40
C LEU A 224 7.54 21.61 1.23
N ALA A 225 6.30 21.35 0.80
CA ALA A 225 5.28 22.39 0.76
C ALA A 225 5.06 23.00 2.16
N PRO A 226 4.72 24.30 2.24
CA PRO A 226 4.42 24.92 3.53
C PRO A 226 3.20 24.25 4.17
N PRO A 227 3.17 24.13 5.52
CA PRO A 227 2.04 23.54 6.22
C PRO A 227 0.77 24.37 5.98
N PRO A 228 -0.40 23.73 5.80
CA PRO A 228 -1.67 24.45 5.69
C PRO A 228 -2.06 25.15 6.99
N ALA A 229 -3.02 26.09 6.91
CA ALA A 229 -3.63 26.62 8.12
C ALA A 229 -4.47 25.52 8.84
N PRO A 230 -4.60 25.54 10.17
CA PRO A 230 -5.26 24.44 10.91
C PRO A 230 -6.68 24.15 10.45
N ASP A 231 -7.50 25.21 10.24
CA ASP A 231 -8.90 25.06 9.82
C ASP A 231 -9.03 24.54 8.38
N ASP A 232 -8.12 24.96 7.49
CA ASP A 232 -8.06 24.45 6.12
C ASP A 232 -7.64 22.99 6.12
N ALA A 233 -6.65 22.61 6.91
CA ALA A 233 -6.20 21.21 7.02
C ALA A 233 -7.33 20.26 7.49
N LEU A 234 -8.15 20.68 8.46
CA LEU A 234 -9.29 19.91 8.93
C LEU A 234 -10.35 19.72 7.84
N ARG A 235 -10.70 20.79 7.13
CA ARG A 235 -11.68 20.73 6.04
C ARG A 235 -11.17 19.85 4.89
N GLU A 236 -9.94 20.06 4.47
CA GLU A 236 -9.32 19.29 3.39
C GLU A 236 -9.18 17.81 3.73
N ALA A 237 -8.87 17.47 4.99
CA ALA A 237 -8.84 16.07 5.44
C ALA A 237 -10.20 15.37 5.27
N GLU A 238 -11.31 16.07 5.49
CA GLU A 238 -12.64 15.50 5.33
C GLU A 238 -13.09 15.41 3.85
N GLU A 239 -12.59 16.31 3.00
CA GLU A 239 -13.02 16.42 1.60
C GLU A 239 -12.09 15.66 0.65
N ASN A 240 -10.76 15.75 0.86
CA ASN A 240 -9.77 15.34 -0.13
C ASN A 240 -9.07 14.01 0.19
N ARG A 241 -9.15 13.50 1.42
CA ARG A 241 -8.50 12.23 1.76
C ARG A 241 -9.17 11.05 1.03
N PRO A 242 -8.42 10.26 0.24
CA PRO A 242 -9.00 9.16 -0.52
C PRO A 242 -9.62 8.07 0.37
N ASP A 243 -9.04 7.76 1.54
CA ASP A 243 -9.60 6.80 2.49
C ASP A 243 -10.98 7.23 3.03
N VAL A 244 -11.17 8.53 3.30
CA VAL A 244 -12.46 9.10 3.69
C VAL A 244 -13.46 9.04 2.54
N GLN A 245 -13.01 9.34 1.31
CA GLN A 245 -13.85 9.24 0.12
C GLN A 245 -14.29 7.80 -0.16
N VAL A 246 -13.39 6.82 -0.05
CA VAL A 246 -13.70 5.38 -0.14
C VAL A 246 -14.75 4.97 0.89
N SER A 247 -14.58 5.38 2.15
CA SER A 247 -15.52 5.07 3.23
C SER A 247 -16.90 5.71 2.99
N ARG A 248 -16.92 6.95 2.48
CA ARG A 248 -18.15 7.66 2.10
C ARG A 248 -18.88 6.95 0.95
N GLN A 249 -18.15 6.57 -0.10
CA GLN A 249 -18.71 5.81 -1.23
C GLN A 249 -19.26 4.46 -0.79
N ARG A 250 -18.58 3.74 0.12
CA ARG A 250 -19.07 2.47 0.70
C ARG A 250 -20.36 2.67 1.49
N ALA A 251 -20.44 3.71 2.31
CA ALA A 251 -21.66 4.03 3.06
C ALA A 251 -22.84 4.40 2.14
N GLU A 252 -22.58 5.14 1.04
CA GLU A 252 -23.60 5.45 0.05
C GLU A 252 -24.03 4.23 -0.77
N ALA A 253 -23.10 3.35 -1.16
CA ALA A 253 -23.40 2.12 -1.87
C ALA A 253 -24.27 1.20 -1.00
N SER A 254 -23.90 1.00 0.29
CA SER A 254 -24.69 0.20 1.23
C SER A 254 -26.06 0.80 1.50
N ARG A 255 -26.17 2.13 1.57
CA ARG A 255 -27.45 2.84 1.66
C ARG A 255 -28.34 2.55 0.45
N ARG A 256 -27.78 2.60 -0.79
CA ARG A 256 -28.51 2.29 -2.02
C ARG A 256 -29.01 0.85 -2.00
N VAL A 257 -28.15 -0.11 -1.67
CA VAL A 257 -28.52 -1.52 -1.55
C VAL A 257 -29.64 -1.74 -0.53
N SER A 258 -29.59 -1.10 0.64
CA SER A 258 -30.63 -1.17 1.67
C SER A 258 -31.95 -0.58 1.19
N ARG A 259 -31.90 0.61 0.59
CA ARG A 259 -33.09 1.32 0.06
C ARG A 259 -33.76 0.53 -1.05
N ASP A 260 -32.98 -0.09 -1.93
CA ASP A 260 -33.47 -0.77 -3.12
C ASP A 260 -33.92 -2.23 -2.84
N SER A 261 -33.97 -2.65 -1.57
CA SER A 261 -34.48 -3.96 -1.12
C SER A 261 -35.96 -4.21 -1.47
N TRP A 262 -36.72 -3.18 -1.87
CA TRP A 262 -38.07 -3.31 -2.39
C TRP A 262 -38.16 -4.20 -3.64
N ALA A 263 -37.09 -4.21 -4.45
CA ALA A 263 -37.06 -5.00 -5.68
C ALA A 263 -37.13 -6.51 -5.45
N ASP A 264 -36.74 -6.98 -4.27
CA ASP A 264 -36.83 -8.39 -3.90
C ASP A 264 -38.28 -8.89 -3.76
N TYR A 265 -39.24 -7.96 -3.64
CA TYR A 265 -40.65 -8.24 -3.57
C TYR A 265 -41.36 -8.10 -4.92
N MET A 266 -40.68 -7.67 -5.97
CA MET A 266 -41.24 -7.47 -7.29
C MET A 266 -41.35 -8.79 -8.05
N PRO A 267 -42.37 -8.92 -8.92
CA PRO A 267 -42.44 -10.05 -9.84
C PRO A 267 -41.31 -10.05 -10.84
N LEU A 268 -40.97 -11.23 -11.34
CA LEU A 268 -40.01 -11.42 -12.45
C LEU A 268 -40.79 -11.88 -13.66
N LEU A 269 -40.57 -11.21 -14.81
CA LEU A 269 -41.13 -11.60 -16.09
C LEU A 269 -40.01 -11.95 -17.06
N THR A 270 -40.03 -13.18 -17.57
CA THR A 270 -39.05 -13.66 -18.56
C THR A 270 -39.80 -14.28 -19.77
N ALA A 271 -39.27 -14.04 -20.96
CA ALA A 271 -39.70 -14.75 -22.15
C ALA A 271 -38.66 -15.85 -22.47
N VAL A 272 -39.17 -17.04 -22.79
CA VAL A 272 -38.32 -18.18 -23.20
C VAL A 272 -38.80 -18.64 -24.56
N VAL A 273 -37.88 -18.76 -25.52
CA VAL A 273 -38.12 -19.35 -26.83
C VAL A 273 -37.21 -20.54 -27.00
N GLN A 274 -37.78 -21.68 -27.31
CA GLN A 274 -37.05 -22.95 -27.36
C GLN A 274 -37.45 -23.76 -28.62
N PRO A 275 -36.70 -23.64 -29.72
CA PRO A 275 -36.73 -24.65 -30.76
C PRO A 275 -36.07 -25.94 -30.27
N PHE A 276 -36.66 -27.08 -30.63
CA PHE A 276 -36.21 -28.38 -30.17
C PHE A 276 -36.30 -29.45 -31.27
N TYR A 277 -35.46 -30.46 -31.14
CA TYR A 277 -35.50 -31.73 -31.83
C TYR A 277 -35.56 -32.86 -30.81
N ASN A 278 -36.43 -33.85 -31.06
CA ASN A 278 -36.56 -35.03 -30.23
C ASN A 278 -36.85 -36.25 -31.07
N SER A 279 -35.92 -37.23 -31.13
CA SER A 279 -36.07 -38.48 -31.88
C SER A 279 -37.01 -39.47 -31.19
N ASN A 280 -37.43 -39.24 -29.94
CA ASN A 280 -38.34 -40.09 -29.19
C ASN A 280 -39.79 -39.56 -29.30
N THR A 281 -40.36 -39.59 -30.49
CA THR A 281 -41.76 -39.26 -30.71
C THR A 281 -42.59 -40.53 -30.61
N PRO A 282 -43.62 -40.58 -29.71
CA PRO A 282 -44.48 -41.74 -29.61
C PRO A 282 -45.16 -42.04 -30.94
N THR A 283 -45.18 -43.28 -31.37
CA THR A 283 -45.76 -43.76 -32.63
C THR A 283 -47.28 -43.48 -32.79
N ILE A 284 -47.95 -43.03 -31.74
CA ILE A 284 -49.35 -42.67 -31.72
C ILE A 284 -49.61 -41.21 -32.12
N SER A 285 -48.57 -40.39 -32.13
CA SER A 285 -48.69 -38.96 -32.28
C SER A 285 -48.10 -38.52 -33.61
N THR A 286 -48.84 -37.73 -34.36
CA THR A 286 -48.36 -36.99 -35.54
C THR A 286 -47.47 -35.79 -35.12
N VAL A 287 -46.87 -35.80 -33.94
CA VAL A 287 -46.01 -34.75 -33.44
C VAL A 287 -44.69 -34.84 -34.23
N PRO A 288 -44.27 -33.79 -34.93
CA PRO A 288 -43.01 -33.80 -35.66
C PRO A 288 -41.83 -33.89 -34.66
N GLU A 289 -40.73 -34.51 -35.12
CA GLU A 289 -39.47 -34.58 -34.33
C GLU A 289 -38.89 -33.21 -34.03
N THR A 290 -39.26 -32.17 -34.77
CA THR A 290 -38.82 -30.80 -34.61
C THR A 290 -40.00 -29.88 -34.28
N GLY A 291 -39.82 -28.97 -33.38
CA GLY A 291 -40.81 -27.97 -33.02
C GLY A 291 -40.21 -26.77 -32.30
N TRP A 292 -41.02 -25.85 -31.95
CA TRP A 292 -40.62 -24.72 -31.09
C TRP A 292 -41.73 -24.42 -30.06
N GLN A 293 -41.31 -23.86 -28.92
CA GLN A 293 -42.24 -23.33 -27.94
C GLN A 293 -41.78 -21.94 -27.51
N ALA A 294 -42.76 -21.08 -27.22
CA ALA A 294 -42.51 -19.77 -26.66
C ALA A 294 -43.38 -19.62 -25.40
N GLN A 295 -42.75 -19.15 -24.32
CA GLN A 295 -43.40 -19.04 -23.03
C GLN A 295 -43.10 -17.66 -22.42
N LEU A 296 -44.09 -17.06 -21.79
CA LEU A 296 -43.94 -15.94 -20.87
C LEU A 296 -44.13 -16.48 -19.44
N VAL A 297 -43.04 -16.35 -18.66
CA VAL A 297 -43.04 -16.87 -17.29
C VAL A 297 -43.03 -15.67 -16.34
N LEU A 298 -44.14 -15.51 -15.61
CA LEU A 298 -44.30 -14.55 -14.52
C LEU A 298 -44.10 -15.29 -13.19
N THR A 299 -43.07 -14.93 -12.45
CA THR A 299 -42.79 -15.48 -11.12
C THR A 299 -43.01 -14.40 -10.08
N LEU A 300 -43.99 -14.61 -9.19
CA LEU A 300 -44.25 -13.74 -8.05
C LEU A 300 -43.97 -14.52 -6.76
N PRO A 301 -42.96 -14.16 -5.99
CA PRO A 301 -42.67 -14.82 -4.73
C PRO A 301 -43.70 -14.41 -3.67
N LEU A 302 -44.61 -15.35 -3.30
CA LEU A 302 -45.64 -15.08 -2.29
C LEU A 302 -45.12 -15.29 -0.87
N PHE A 303 -44.44 -16.41 -0.62
CA PHE A 303 -43.85 -16.75 0.67
C PHE A 303 -42.51 -17.48 0.47
N ASP A 304 -41.49 -17.09 1.20
CA ASP A 304 -40.12 -17.63 1.12
C ASP A 304 -39.53 -18.00 2.49
N GLY A 305 -40.38 -18.31 3.47
CA GLY A 305 -39.90 -18.62 4.82
C GLY A 305 -39.33 -17.45 5.60
N GLY A 306 -39.50 -16.21 5.13
CA GLY A 306 -38.97 -15.00 5.75
C GLY A 306 -37.59 -14.56 5.21
N PHE A 307 -37.08 -15.21 4.17
CA PHE A 307 -35.75 -14.90 3.58
C PHE A 307 -35.60 -13.41 3.23
N ARG A 308 -36.55 -12.81 2.52
CA ARG A 308 -36.53 -11.40 2.12
C ARG A 308 -36.54 -10.42 3.31
N TYR A 309 -37.23 -10.77 4.39
CA TYR A 309 -37.24 -9.98 5.63
C TYR A 309 -35.88 -10.01 6.31
N GLY A 310 -35.25 -11.19 6.37
CA GLY A 310 -33.90 -11.37 6.86
C GLY A 310 -32.88 -10.56 6.05
N LEU A 311 -32.94 -10.70 4.72
CA LEU A 311 -32.06 -9.99 3.78
C LEU A 311 -32.18 -8.45 3.89
N ARG A 312 -33.43 -7.93 4.00
CA ARG A 312 -33.65 -6.50 4.21
C ARG A 312 -33.04 -6.01 5.53
N ARG A 313 -33.20 -6.82 6.62
CA ARG A 313 -32.63 -6.48 7.92
C ARG A 313 -31.10 -6.50 7.90
N GLU A 314 -30.50 -7.49 7.23
CA GLU A 314 -29.07 -7.59 7.02
C GLU A 314 -28.53 -6.36 6.28
N ARG A 315 -29.12 -5.99 5.14
CA ARG A 315 -28.71 -4.81 4.35
C ARG A 315 -28.85 -3.51 5.13
N SER A 316 -29.91 -3.37 5.94
CA SER A 316 -30.09 -2.21 6.80
C SER A 316 -29.03 -2.13 7.90
N ALA A 317 -28.69 -3.26 8.53
CA ALA A 317 -27.63 -3.32 9.52
C ALA A 317 -26.26 -3.01 8.91
N PHE A 318 -25.98 -3.53 7.73
CA PHE A 318 -24.72 -3.25 7.00
C PHE A 318 -24.58 -1.77 6.61
N TYR A 319 -25.68 -1.10 6.28
CA TYR A 319 -25.67 0.36 6.07
C TYR A 319 -25.32 1.12 7.36
N GLU A 320 -25.95 0.79 8.49
CA GLU A 320 -25.66 1.44 9.78
C GLU A 320 -24.22 1.15 10.23
N GLU A 321 -23.68 -0.03 9.97
CA GLU A 321 -22.28 -0.38 10.20
C GLU A 321 -21.36 0.50 9.34
N SER A 322 -21.61 0.60 8.03
CA SER A 322 -20.80 1.41 7.10
C SER A 322 -20.82 2.90 7.47
N LYS A 323 -21.95 3.40 7.95
CA LYS A 323 -22.09 4.76 8.45
C LYS A 323 -21.28 4.99 9.74
N ALA A 324 -21.35 4.05 10.69
CA ALA A 324 -20.57 4.12 11.91
C ALA A 324 -19.05 4.07 11.64
N GLN A 325 -18.62 3.27 10.66
CA GLN A 325 -17.23 3.23 10.19
C GLN A 325 -16.79 4.59 9.62
N LEU A 326 -17.60 5.22 8.76
CA LEU A 326 -17.33 6.56 8.23
C LEU A 326 -17.23 7.61 9.36
N ASP A 327 -18.18 7.61 10.29
CA ASP A 327 -18.16 8.53 11.44
C ASP A 327 -16.93 8.31 12.33
N GLY A 328 -16.47 7.07 12.47
CA GLY A 328 -15.22 6.71 13.14
C GLY A 328 -14.01 7.30 12.45
N LEU A 329 -13.89 7.05 11.13
CA LEU A 329 -12.78 7.52 10.31
C LEU A 329 -12.70 9.06 10.25
N LEU A 330 -13.83 9.76 10.18
CA LEU A 330 -13.86 11.22 10.23
C LEU A 330 -13.32 11.76 11.58
N ARG A 331 -13.67 11.12 12.70
CA ARG A 331 -13.10 11.50 14.00
C ARG A 331 -11.60 11.24 14.09
N GLU A 332 -11.14 10.10 13.54
CA GLU A 332 -9.73 9.75 13.45
C GLU A 332 -8.96 10.75 12.59
N ALA A 333 -9.43 11.07 11.37
CA ALA A 333 -8.83 12.05 10.49
C ALA A 333 -8.67 13.43 11.15
N ARG A 334 -9.70 13.92 11.86
CA ARG A 334 -9.61 15.16 12.62
C ARG A 334 -8.58 15.09 13.75
N SER A 335 -8.47 13.95 14.43
CA SER A 335 -7.50 13.73 15.50
C SER A 335 -6.08 13.70 14.96
N GLU A 336 -5.85 13.00 13.84
CA GLU A 336 -4.56 12.92 13.15
C GLU A 336 -4.07 14.31 12.72
N VAL A 337 -4.94 15.13 12.10
CA VAL A 337 -4.58 16.50 11.70
C VAL A 337 -4.14 17.32 12.90
N ARG A 338 -4.91 17.30 14.01
CA ARG A 338 -4.55 18.05 15.21
C ARG A 338 -3.24 17.57 15.82
N ALA A 339 -3.05 16.24 15.89
CA ALA A 339 -1.82 15.66 16.43
C ALA A 339 -0.61 16.00 15.56
N ALA A 340 -0.75 15.90 14.22
CA ALA A 340 0.30 16.24 13.29
C ALA A 340 0.67 17.72 13.32
N PHE A 341 -0.31 18.60 13.50
CA PHE A 341 -0.06 20.04 13.65
C PHE A 341 0.75 20.37 14.90
N GLU A 342 0.38 19.77 16.05
CA GLU A 342 1.16 19.91 17.28
C GLU A 342 2.55 19.29 17.15
N ALA A 343 2.68 18.15 16.45
CA ALA A 343 3.97 17.51 16.20
C ALA A 343 4.92 18.42 15.38
N VAL A 344 4.41 19.10 14.35
CA VAL A 344 5.21 20.08 13.58
C VAL A 344 5.66 21.23 14.47
N ARG A 345 4.75 21.84 15.24
CA ARG A 345 5.07 22.95 16.13
C ARG A 345 6.13 22.57 17.18
N ARG A 346 5.95 21.43 17.84
CA ARG A 346 6.89 20.94 18.86
C ARG A 346 8.20 20.47 18.24
N GLY A 347 8.14 19.89 17.05
CA GLY A 347 9.32 19.51 16.28
C GLY A 347 10.20 20.72 15.98
N ASP A 348 9.64 21.82 15.50
CA ASP A 348 10.39 23.06 15.23
C ASP A 348 11.01 23.67 16.49
N GLU A 349 10.29 23.68 17.63
CA GLU A 349 10.83 24.10 18.94
C GLU A 349 11.99 23.18 19.38
N SER A 350 11.86 21.87 19.18
CA SER A 350 12.89 20.87 19.50
C SER A 350 14.14 21.07 18.67
N VAL A 351 14.01 21.27 17.35
CA VAL A 351 15.15 21.55 16.45
C VAL A 351 15.94 22.77 16.90
N GLN A 352 15.25 23.88 17.21
CA GLN A 352 15.91 25.09 17.71
C GLN A 352 16.69 24.86 19.00
N SER A 353 16.11 24.11 19.92
CA SER A 353 16.73 23.82 21.22
C SER A 353 17.92 22.87 21.09
N ALA A 354 17.77 21.81 20.26
CA ALA A 354 18.83 20.84 20.02
C ALA A 354 20.04 21.47 19.28
N ARG A 355 19.79 22.33 18.28
CA ARG A 355 20.86 23.07 17.58
C ARG A 355 21.61 24.03 18.50
N ARG A 356 20.89 24.71 19.41
CA ARG A 356 21.57 25.55 20.42
C ARG A 356 22.40 24.72 21.38
N ALA A 357 21.92 23.57 21.80
CA ALA A 357 22.67 22.65 22.67
C ALA A 357 23.93 22.15 21.98
N ALA A 358 23.86 21.77 20.69
CA ALA A 358 25.00 21.34 19.90
C ALA A 358 26.05 22.47 19.77
N GLY A 359 25.62 23.70 19.46
CA GLY A 359 26.53 24.85 19.39
C GLY A 359 27.28 25.11 20.70
N LEU A 360 26.56 25.06 21.84
CA LEU A 360 27.18 25.24 23.16
C LEU A 360 28.11 24.08 23.55
N ALA A 361 27.78 22.84 23.12
CA ALA A 361 28.64 21.69 23.36
C ALA A 361 29.96 21.78 22.57
N HIS A 362 29.92 22.25 21.33
CA HIS A 362 31.11 22.52 20.53
C HIS A 362 31.95 23.66 21.12
N GLU A 363 31.34 24.77 21.55
CA GLU A 363 32.05 25.85 22.23
C GLU A 363 32.74 25.35 23.52
N ALA A 364 32.06 24.51 24.30
CA ALA A 364 32.64 23.92 25.52
C ALA A 364 33.82 22.99 25.16
N LEU A 365 33.70 22.18 24.08
CA LEU A 365 34.77 21.33 23.59
C LEU A 365 36.01 22.15 23.19
N ASP A 366 35.84 23.21 22.41
CA ASP A 366 36.92 24.08 21.97
C ASP A 366 37.66 24.71 23.16
N MET A 367 36.91 25.19 24.16
CA MET A 367 37.46 25.73 25.38
C MET A 367 38.23 24.68 26.22
N THR A 368 37.70 23.45 26.30
CA THR A 368 38.31 22.37 27.05
C THR A 368 39.59 21.89 26.36
N MET A 369 39.61 21.80 25.01
CA MET A 369 40.78 21.47 24.23
C MET A 369 41.90 22.55 24.37
N LEU A 370 41.55 23.83 24.42
CA LEU A 370 42.49 24.88 24.67
C LEU A 370 43.09 24.76 26.09
N ALA A 371 42.25 24.58 27.11
CA ALA A 371 42.73 24.41 28.48
C ALA A 371 43.61 23.18 28.67
N TYR A 372 43.32 22.07 27.94
CA TYR A 372 44.16 20.87 27.94
C TYR A 372 45.52 21.12 27.32
N ARG A 373 45.61 21.85 26.21
CA ARG A 373 46.88 22.23 25.58
C ARG A 373 47.75 23.08 26.48
N GLU A 374 47.14 23.98 27.25
CA GLU A 374 47.81 24.83 28.24
C GLU A 374 48.11 24.12 29.58
N GLY A 375 47.71 22.84 29.73
CA GLY A 375 47.91 22.05 30.93
C GLY A 375 46.97 22.43 32.11
N ALA A 376 45.90 23.18 31.85
CA ALA A 376 44.94 23.66 32.86
C ALA A 376 43.82 22.65 33.15
N THR A 377 43.64 21.61 32.33
CA THR A 377 42.69 20.53 32.55
C THR A 377 43.29 19.16 32.19
N ASN A 378 42.59 18.08 32.52
CA ASN A 378 43.03 16.70 32.26
C ASN A 378 42.36 16.11 31.02
N ASP A 379 42.87 14.95 30.54
CA ASP A 379 42.40 14.20 29.40
C ASP A 379 40.91 13.76 29.55
N LEU A 380 40.49 13.40 30.75
CA LEU A 380 39.10 12.97 31.00
C LEU A 380 38.07 14.05 30.63
N GLU A 381 38.40 15.32 30.91
CA GLU A 381 37.51 16.46 30.60
C GLU A 381 37.39 16.63 29.07
N VAL A 382 38.46 16.35 28.30
CA VAL A 382 38.46 16.43 26.83
C VAL A 382 37.58 15.31 26.26
N VAL A 383 37.79 14.06 26.68
CA VAL A 383 36.99 12.93 26.25
C VAL A 383 35.51 13.11 26.59
N ASP A 384 35.21 13.68 27.77
CA ASP A 384 33.81 13.95 28.17
C ASP A 384 33.18 15.09 27.32
N ALA A 385 33.96 16.13 27.00
CA ALA A 385 33.51 17.21 26.13
C ALA A 385 33.28 16.72 24.67
N GLU A 386 34.16 15.88 24.15
CA GLU A 386 34.00 15.24 22.81
C GLU A 386 32.72 14.42 22.74
N ARG A 387 32.47 13.58 23.76
CA ARG A 387 31.21 12.81 23.87
C ARG A 387 29.99 13.70 23.86
N ARG A 388 29.99 14.75 24.68
CA ARG A 388 28.85 15.69 24.78
C ARG A 388 28.59 16.41 23.48
N ALA A 389 29.64 16.83 22.75
CA ALA A 389 29.51 17.47 21.45
C ALA A 389 28.89 16.50 20.42
N ARG A 390 29.42 15.27 20.30
CA ARG A 390 28.88 14.23 19.44
C ARG A 390 27.42 13.89 19.76
N ASP A 391 27.11 13.67 21.04
CA ASP A 391 25.76 13.31 21.49
C ASP A 391 24.75 14.45 21.20
N ALA A 392 25.19 15.71 21.32
CA ALA A 392 24.39 16.89 21.00
C ALA A 392 24.16 17.00 19.47
N ASP A 393 25.15 16.70 18.63
CA ASP A 393 25.00 16.65 17.19
C ASP A 393 24.01 15.58 16.75
N VAL A 394 24.12 14.36 17.30
CA VAL A 394 23.18 13.25 17.05
C VAL A 394 21.77 13.64 17.48
N ALA A 395 21.61 14.30 18.64
CA ALA A 395 20.31 14.79 19.11
C ALA A 395 19.73 15.87 18.17
N ALA A 396 20.55 16.78 17.65
CA ALA A 396 20.14 17.80 16.70
C ALA A 396 19.67 17.18 15.37
N LEU A 397 20.41 16.19 14.84
CA LEU A 397 20.01 15.42 13.64
C LEU A 397 18.68 14.68 13.85
N SER A 398 18.53 14.02 14.99
CA SER A 398 17.29 13.29 15.33
C SER A 398 16.09 14.25 15.43
N ALA A 399 16.28 15.44 16.03
CA ALA A 399 15.24 16.45 16.10
C ALA A 399 14.84 16.96 14.70
N GLU A 400 15.83 17.20 13.81
CA GLU A 400 15.58 17.61 12.43
C GLU A 400 14.81 16.54 11.65
N ASP A 401 15.19 15.26 11.78
CA ASP A 401 14.50 14.16 11.12
C ASP A 401 13.05 14.07 11.60
N THR A 402 12.84 14.12 12.91
CA THR A 402 11.49 14.10 13.51
C THR A 402 10.63 15.27 13.01
N ALA A 403 11.19 16.48 12.91
CA ALA A 403 10.46 17.63 12.40
C ALA A 403 10.11 17.52 10.92
N ARG A 404 10.99 16.93 10.08
CA ARG A 404 10.70 16.66 8.66
C ARG A 404 9.62 15.60 8.50
N GLN A 405 9.67 14.53 9.27
CA GLN A 405 8.65 13.49 9.26
C GLN A 405 7.30 14.05 9.71
N ALA A 406 7.25 14.85 10.77
CA ALA A 406 6.02 15.51 11.23
C ALA A 406 5.38 16.39 10.14
N ARG A 407 6.17 17.07 9.32
CA ARG A 407 5.65 17.86 8.17
C ARG A 407 5.04 16.98 7.08
N ILE A 408 5.65 15.83 6.75
CA ILE A 408 5.05 14.87 5.83
C ILE A 408 3.76 14.30 6.41
N ASP A 409 3.74 14.00 7.70
CA ASP A 409 2.56 13.48 8.38
C ASP A 409 1.41 14.49 8.35
N LEU A 410 1.69 15.77 8.53
CA LEU A 410 0.67 16.83 8.41
C LEU A 410 0.14 16.98 6.99
N LEU A 411 1.03 16.97 5.99
CA LEU A 411 0.62 17.02 4.58
C LEU A 411 -0.21 15.80 4.19
N SER A 412 0.16 14.62 4.68
CA SER A 412 -0.59 13.39 4.49
C SER A 412 -1.95 13.44 5.21
N ALA A 413 -1.97 13.84 6.48
CA ALA A 413 -3.19 13.92 7.28
C ALA A 413 -4.21 14.92 6.71
N SER A 414 -3.74 16.03 6.11
CA SER A 414 -4.58 17.01 5.43
C SER A 414 -5.03 16.61 4.02
N GLY A 415 -4.50 15.50 3.46
CA GLY A 415 -4.81 15.09 2.08
C GLY A 415 -4.11 15.90 0.99
N ARG A 416 -3.05 16.66 1.34
CA ARG A 416 -2.25 17.44 0.37
C ARG A 416 -1.03 16.69 -0.17
N PHE A 417 -0.66 15.59 0.42
CA PHE A 417 0.45 14.78 -0.05
C PHE A 417 -0.06 13.82 -1.13
N PRO A 418 0.59 13.78 -2.32
CA PRO A 418 0.16 12.98 -3.46
C PRO A 418 0.20 11.48 -3.20
#